data_a2a4757b1e103bbbe925f10b256cbaba
#
_entry.id   a2a4757b1e103bbbe925f10b256cbaba
#
_cell.length_a   1.000
_cell.length_b   1.000
_cell.length_c   1.000
_cell.angle_alpha   90.00
_cell.angle_beta   90.00
_cell.angle_gamma   90.00
#
_symmetry.space_group_name_H-M   'P 1'
#
loop_
_entity.id
_entity.type
_entity.pdbx_description
1 polymer ?
#
loop_
_entity_poly.entity_id
_entity_poly.type
_entity_poly.pdbx_seq_one_letter_code
_entity_poly.pdbx_strand_id
1 'polypeptide(L)'
;MRALPSALVICLLAPTVALAQDNPNPLSTFNRTAYGAVKNILLHSVEKMPEENYNFKPTDAVRSYGQIVGHLTDAQYMFCSIELGEINPDLKIEQTKSSKADLIAALKGAFAYCDKAYESMTDASAPQMVKLFGNDIPKLGVLTANNMHDLEHYGNLVTYMRLKNVVPPTSEPGFQPMPQPKK
;
A
#
# COMPACT_ATOMS: atom_id res chain seq x y z
N MET A 1 -43.01 9.91 -68.47
CA MET A 1 -42.81 9.75 -67.01
C MET A 1 -41.69 8.76 -66.76
N ARG A 2 -40.52 9.22 -66.38
CA ARG A 2 -39.37 8.34 -66.08
C ARG A 2 -39.30 8.22 -64.57
N ALA A 3 -39.43 6.97 -64.07
CA ALA A 3 -39.24 6.62 -62.64
C ALA A 3 -37.77 6.59 -62.31
N LEU A 4 -37.35 7.31 -61.29
CA LEU A 4 -36.01 7.27 -60.70
C LEU A 4 -35.94 6.09 -59.70
N PRO A 5 -34.89 5.27 -59.74
CA PRO A 5 -34.73 4.21 -58.75
C PRO A 5 -34.22 4.79 -57.42
N SER A 6 -34.95 4.48 -56.34
CA SER A 6 -34.52 4.81 -54.95
C SER A 6 -33.33 3.89 -54.56
N ALA A 7 -32.16 4.47 -54.40
CA ALA A 7 -31.01 3.76 -53.87
C ALA A 7 -31.12 3.64 -52.34
N LEU A 8 -31.25 2.41 -51.87
CA LEU A 8 -31.27 2.06 -50.45
C LEU A 8 -29.81 2.08 -49.93
N VAL A 9 -29.45 3.10 -49.16
CA VAL A 9 -28.14 3.17 -48.47
C VAL A 9 -28.21 2.31 -47.20
N ILE A 10 -27.64 1.13 -47.24
CA ILE A 10 -27.46 0.28 -46.06
C ILE A 10 -26.23 0.76 -45.29
N CYS A 11 -26.43 1.48 -44.18
CA CYS A 11 -25.37 1.83 -43.25
C CYS A 11 -24.98 0.60 -42.45
N LEU A 12 -23.86 -0.04 -42.78
CA LEU A 12 -23.24 -1.10 -41.98
C LEU A 12 -22.61 -0.46 -40.73
N LEU A 13 -23.30 -0.53 -39.60
CA LEU A 13 -22.74 -0.25 -38.28
C LEU A 13 -21.82 -1.43 -37.92
N ALA A 14 -20.51 -1.28 -38.13
CA ALA A 14 -19.51 -2.20 -37.58
C ALA A 14 -19.53 -2.06 -36.06
N PRO A 15 -19.68 -3.15 -35.28
CA PRO A 15 -19.54 -3.09 -33.84
C PRO A 15 -18.08 -2.73 -33.52
N THR A 16 -17.86 -1.56 -32.91
CA THR A 16 -16.58 -1.23 -32.28
C THR A 16 -16.44 -2.13 -31.05
N VAL A 17 -15.74 -3.25 -31.20
CA VAL A 17 -15.26 -4.01 -30.04
C VAL A 17 -14.24 -3.13 -29.35
N ALA A 18 -14.62 -2.50 -28.26
CA ALA A 18 -13.67 -1.87 -27.35
C ALA A 18 -12.82 -3.01 -26.77
N LEU A 19 -11.62 -3.19 -27.31
CA LEU A 19 -10.62 -4.05 -26.69
C LEU A 19 -10.34 -3.45 -25.31
N ALA A 20 -10.84 -4.09 -24.25
CA ALA A 20 -10.36 -3.83 -22.91
C ALA A 20 -8.83 -4.01 -22.97
N GLN A 21 -8.10 -2.99 -22.55
CA GLN A 21 -6.65 -3.05 -22.52
C GLN A 21 -6.29 -4.09 -21.46
N ASP A 22 -5.96 -5.32 -21.90
CA ASP A 22 -5.62 -6.41 -21.00
C ASP A 22 -4.39 -6.01 -20.20
N ASN A 23 -4.57 -5.81 -18.90
CA ASN A 23 -3.44 -5.64 -17.98
C ASN A 23 -2.74 -7.01 -17.86
N PRO A 24 -1.48 -7.16 -18.32
CA PRO A 24 -0.78 -8.45 -18.26
C PRO A 24 -0.42 -8.86 -16.82
N ASN A 25 -0.59 -7.95 -15.85
CA ASN A 25 -0.20 -8.14 -14.46
C ASN A 25 -1.34 -7.76 -13.50
N PRO A 26 -2.54 -8.36 -13.59
CA PRO A 26 -3.70 -7.94 -12.79
C PRO A 26 -3.50 -8.16 -11.28
N LEU A 27 -2.84 -9.26 -10.85
CA LEU A 27 -2.63 -9.58 -9.44
C LEU A 27 -1.62 -8.64 -8.79
N SER A 28 -0.45 -8.49 -9.39
CA SER A 28 0.59 -7.59 -8.89
C SER A 28 0.17 -6.12 -8.96
N THR A 29 -0.58 -5.73 -10.01
CA THR A 29 -1.16 -4.37 -10.11
C THR A 29 -2.14 -4.09 -8.97
N PHE A 30 -3.04 -5.03 -8.65
CA PHE A 30 -3.97 -4.88 -7.53
C PHE A 30 -3.21 -4.77 -6.20
N ASN A 31 -2.23 -5.66 -5.97
CA ASN A 31 -1.42 -5.65 -4.74
C ASN A 31 -0.67 -4.33 -4.55
N ARG A 32 -0.06 -3.79 -5.62
CA ARG A 32 0.60 -2.48 -5.63
C ARG A 32 -0.38 -1.33 -5.39
N THR A 33 -1.60 -1.39 -5.95
CA THR A 33 -2.63 -0.37 -5.72
C THR A 33 -3.07 -0.37 -4.26
N ALA A 34 -3.27 -1.55 -3.66
CA ALA A 34 -3.58 -1.69 -2.24
C ALA A 34 -2.45 -1.12 -1.36
N TYR A 35 -1.19 -1.48 -1.65
CA TYR A 35 -0.02 -0.91 -0.98
C TYR A 35 0.02 0.62 -1.05
N GLY A 36 -0.22 1.21 -2.21
CA GLY A 36 -0.24 2.67 -2.35
C GLY A 36 -1.31 3.33 -1.46
N ALA A 37 -2.50 2.72 -1.35
CA ALA A 37 -3.54 3.20 -0.45
C ALA A 37 -3.11 3.10 1.03
N VAL A 38 -2.54 1.97 1.43
CA VAL A 38 -2.06 1.74 2.80
C VAL A 38 -0.91 2.69 3.15
N LYS A 39 0.08 2.84 2.27
CA LYS A 39 1.18 3.80 2.41
C LYS A 39 0.65 5.22 2.66
N ASN A 40 -0.34 5.66 1.88
CA ASN A 40 -0.90 7.00 2.01
C ASN A 40 -1.59 7.22 3.36
N ILE A 41 -2.40 6.27 3.82
CA ILE A 41 -3.09 6.42 5.13
C ILE A 41 -2.10 6.36 6.29
N LEU A 42 -1.04 5.55 6.21
CA LEU A 42 0.00 5.49 7.24
C LEU A 42 0.79 6.79 7.30
N LEU A 43 1.29 7.29 6.16
CA LEU A 43 2.02 8.56 6.12
C LEU A 43 1.18 9.73 6.63
N HIS A 44 -0.11 9.80 6.22
CA HIS A 44 -1.01 10.83 6.71
C HIS A 44 -1.26 10.71 8.24
N SER A 45 -1.38 9.47 8.75
CA SER A 45 -1.56 9.25 10.20
C SER A 45 -0.38 9.74 11.02
N VAL A 46 0.85 9.39 10.61
CA VAL A 46 2.06 9.77 11.34
C VAL A 46 2.32 11.28 11.25
N GLU A 47 2.03 11.90 10.12
CA GLU A 47 2.15 13.36 9.97
C GLU A 47 1.12 14.11 10.82
N LYS A 48 -0.10 13.59 10.91
CA LYS A 48 -1.21 14.23 11.61
C LYS A 48 -1.12 14.13 13.12
N MET A 49 -0.58 13.03 13.66
CA MET A 49 -0.44 12.85 15.12
C MET A 49 0.48 13.92 15.70
N PRO A 50 0.05 14.71 16.72
CA PRO A 50 0.93 15.66 17.41
C PRO A 50 2.15 14.98 18.03
N GLU A 51 3.30 15.68 18.05
CA GLU A 51 4.56 15.11 18.52
C GLU A 51 4.50 14.68 19.99
N GLU A 52 3.85 15.45 20.83
CA GLU A 52 3.66 15.15 22.26
C GLU A 52 2.93 13.85 22.52
N ASN A 53 2.24 13.30 21.52
CA ASN A 53 1.51 12.04 21.60
C ASN A 53 2.31 10.83 21.08
N TYR A 54 3.53 11.02 20.57
CA TYR A 54 4.34 9.90 20.05
C TYR A 54 4.77 8.92 21.15
N ASN A 55 4.92 9.38 22.37
CA ASN A 55 5.22 8.51 23.53
C ASN A 55 3.96 7.91 24.18
N PHE A 56 2.76 8.27 23.70
CA PHE A 56 1.53 7.74 24.27
C PHE A 56 1.36 6.25 23.97
N LYS A 57 0.98 5.52 25.00
CA LYS A 57 0.51 4.13 24.93
C LYS A 57 -0.72 3.96 25.83
N PRO A 58 -1.75 3.21 25.41
CA PRO A 58 -2.96 3.00 26.22
C PRO A 58 -2.68 2.24 27.53
N THR A 59 -1.74 1.30 27.51
CA THR A 59 -1.31 0.49 28.66
C THR A 59 0.19 0.23 28.56
N ASP A 60 0.81 -0.22 29.66
CA ASP A 60 2.23 -0.56 29.68
C ASP A 60 2.57 -1.79 28.83
N ALA A 61 1.60 -2.67 28.57
CA ALA A 61 1.77 -3.91 27.83
C ALA A 61 1.89 -3.72 26.31
N VAL A 62 1.62 -2.53 25.78
CA VAL A 62 1.62 -2.25 24.34
C VAL A 62 2.71 -1.25 23.96
N ARG A 63 3.06 -1.22 22.67
CA ARG A 63 3.95 -0.21 22.09
C ARG A 63 3.38 1.20 22.24
N SER A 64 4.24 2.21 22.34
CA SER A 64 3.81 3.59 22.13
C SER A 64 3.48 3.85 20.65
N TYR A 65 2.81 4.97 20.36
CA TYR A 65 2.53 5.39 18.98
C TYR A 65 3.82 5.42 18.13
N GLY A 66 4.87 6.08 18.63
CA GLY A 66 6.16 6.17 17.95
C GLY A 66 6.84 4.81 17.77
N GLN A 67 6.74 3.91 18.77
CA GLN A 67 7.26 2.56 18.63
C GLN A 67 6.54 1.75 17.54
N ILE A 68 5.22 1.92 17.37
CA ILE A 68 4.49 1.30 16.25
C ILE A 68 5.02 1.84 14.91
N VAL A 69 5.26 3.15 14.80
CA VAL A 69 5.83 3.76 13.58
C VAL A 69 7.22 3.19 13.27
N GLY A 70 8.08 3.07 14.29
CA GLY A 70 9.41 2.45 14.16
C GLY A 70 9.33 0.99 13.73
N HIS A 71 8.43 0.22 14.34
CA HIS A 71 8.17 -1.19 14.02
C HIS A 71 7.69 -1.37 12.57
N LEU A 72 6.74 -0.56 12.11
CA LEU A 72 6.31 -0.53 10.72
C LEU A 72 7.49 -0.25 9.78
N THR A 73 8.36 0.70 10.15
CA THR A 73 9.53 1.05 9.34
C THR A 73 10.48 -0.13 9.18
N ASP A 74 10.82 -0.82 10.28
CA ASP A 74 11.69 -2.00 10.25
C ASP A 74 11.06 -3.15 9.46
N ALA A 75 9.75 -3.35 9.59
CA ALA A 75 9.00 -4.35 8.85
C ALA A 75 8.97 -4.12 7.34
N GLN A 76 8.83 -2.86 6.88
CA GLN A 76 8.93 -2.52 5.46
C GLN A 76 10.26 -3.01 4.86
N TYR A 77 11.39 -2.70 5.50
CA TYR A 77 12.70 -3.17 5.05
C TYR A 77 12.79 -4.68 5.04
N MET A 78 12.27 -5.36 6.06
CA MET A 78 12.30 -6.82 6.16
C MET A 78 11.52 -7.49 5.03
N PHE A 79 10.25 -7.13 4.82
CA PHE A 79 9.42 -7.76 3.79
C PHE A 79 9.93 -7.46 2.38
N CYS A 80 10.28 -6.20 2.11
CA CYS A 80 10.66 -5.77 0.78
C CYS A 80 12.06 -6.29 0.39
N SER A 81 13.00 -6.41 1.33
CA SER A 81 14.29 -7.03 1.06
C SER A 81 14.16 -8.52 0.70
N ILE A 82 13.25 -9.25 1.35
CA ILE A 82 12.97 -10.65 1.03
C ILE A 82 12.43 -10.78 -0.41
N GLU A 83 11.50 -9.91 -0.79
CA GLU A 83 10.95 -9.91 -2.15
C GLU A 83 12.03 -9.59 -3.20
N LEU A 84 12.85 -8.56 -2.95
CA LEU A 84 13.95 -8.14 -3.83
C LEU A 84 15.12 -9.14 -3.87
N GLY A 85 15.21 -10.06 -2.91
CA GLY A 85 16.36 -10.93 -2.74
C GLY A 85 17.61 -10.20 -2.20
N GLU A 86 17.40 -9.10 -1.49
CA GLU A 86 18.43 -8.26 -0.91
C GLU A 86 18.62 -8.59 0.58
N ILE A 87 19.75 -8.17 1.15
CA ILE A 87 19.99 -8.27 2.59
C ILE A 87 19.19 -7.18 3.31
N ASN A 88 18.40 -7.57 4.32
CA ASN A 88 17.70 -6.60 5.16
C ASN A 88 18.71 -5.67 5.85
N PRO A 89 18.61 -4.33 5.67
CA PRO A 89 19.53 -3.38 6.32
C PRO A 89 19.42 -3.35 7.84
N ASP A 90 18.35 -3.91 8.42
CA ASP A 90 18.14 -4.11 9.87
C ASP A 90 18.45 -2.87 10.73
N LEU A 91 17.88 -1.74 10.37
CA LEU A 91 18.22 -0.42 10.92
C LEU A 91 17.78 -0.20 12.37
N LYS A 92 16.98 -1.10 12.95
CA LYS A 92 16.51 -1.04 14.35
C LYS A 92 15.81 0.29 14.68
N ILE A 93 14.98 0.81 13.76
CA ILE A 93 14.33 2.13 13.89
C ILE A 93 13.45 2.18 15.14
N GLU A 94 12.69 1.11 15.43
CA GLU A 94 11.87 1.02 16.64
C GLU A 94 12.69 1.28 17.93
N GLN A 95 13.95 0.86 17.94
CA GLN A 95 14.82 0.93 19.13
C GLN A 95 15.68 2.19 19.17
N THR A 96 15.97 2.79 18.00
CA THR A 96 16.97 3.85 17.88
C THR A 96 16.39 5.23 17.61
N LYS A 97 15.11 5.33 17.22
CA LYS A 97 14.43 6.59 16.89
C LYS A 97 13.23 6.82 17.80
N SER A 98 13.05 8.06 18.23
CA SER A 98 11.92 8.42 19.10
C SER A 98 11.27 9.75 18.72
N SER A 99 11.98 10.67 18.03
CA SER A 99 11.39 11.94 17.59
C SER A 99 10.42 11.71 16.43
N LYS A 100 9.34 12.46 16.38
CA LYS A 100 8.37 12.45 15.27
C LYS A 100 9.07 12.65 13.91
N ALA A 101 9.96 13.64 13.84
CA ALA A 101 10.66 14.00 12.60
C ALA A 101 11.51 12.84 12.08
N ASP A 102 12.31 12.20 12.95
CA ASP A 102 13.18 11.08 12.58
C ASP A 102 12.36 9.86 12.17
N LEU A 103 11.28 9.54 12.90
CA LEU A 103 10.41 8.41 12.61
C LEU A 103 9.68 8.59 11.27
N ILE A 104 9.18 9.79 10.96
CA ILE A 104 8.55 10.09 9.66
C ILE A 104 9.57 9.99 8.53
N ALA A 105 10.78 10.54 8.71
CA ALA A 105 11.84 10.45 7.70
C ALA A 105 12.24 9.00 7.43
N ALA A 106 12.40 8.19 8.48
CA ALA A 106 12.72 6.77 8.37
C ALA A 106 11.60 5.99 7.67
N LEU A 107 10.33 6.20 8.03
CA LEU A 107 9.19 5.54 7.40
C LEU A 107 9.07 5.91 5.91
N LYS A 108 9.26 7.18 5.55
CA LYS A 108 9.32 7.61 4.14
C LYS A 108 10.43 6.92 3.36
N GLY A 109 11.61 6.77 3.96
CA GLY A 109 12.74 6.02 3.39
C GLY A 109 12.43 4.54 3.17
N ALA A 110 11.79 3.90 4.15
CA ALA A 110 11.37 2.50 4.05
C ALA A 110 10.30 2.29 2.97
N PHE A 111 9.32 3.19 2.85
CA PHE A 111 8.36 3.15 1.76
C PHE A 111 9.00 3.37 0.38
N ALA A 112 9.97 4.30 0.26
CA ALA A 112 10.70 4.48 -1.00
C ALA A 112 11.54 3.24 -1.38
N TYR A 113 12.03 2.49 -0.40
CA TYR A 113 12.67 1.19 -0.62
C TYR A 113 11.66 0.14 -1.11
N CYS A 114 10.50 0.03 -0.44
CA CYS A 114 9.43 -0.89 -0.81
C CYS A 114 8.79 -0.56 -2.17
N ASP A 115 8.71 0.71 -2.57
CA ASP A 115 8.21 1.09 -3.89
C ASP A 115 8.88 0.27 -4.99
N LYS A 116 10.20 0.01 -4.89
CA LYS A 116 10.96 -0.82 -5.84
C LYS A 116 10.45 -2.25 -5.91
N ALA A 117 10.17 -2.86 -4.74
CA ALA A 117 9.66 -4.23 -4.65
C ALA A 117 8.27 -4.36 -5.29
N TYR A 118 7.37 -3.42 -5.00
CA TYR A 118 6.03 -3.42 -5.58
C TYR A 118 6.02 -3.05 -7.08
N GLU A 119 6.95 -2.22 -7.54
CA GLU A 119 7.08 -1.84 -8.95
C GLU A 119 7.68 -2.94 -9.81
N SER A 120 8.66 -3.70 -9.28
CA SER A 120 9.30 -4.82 -9.98
C SER A 120 8.45 -6.08 -10.06
N MET A 121 7.44 -6.23 -9.18
CA MET A 121 6.57 -7.40 -9.14
C MET A 121 5.71 -7.51 -10.39
N THR A 122 5.73 -8.71 -10.99
CA THR A 122 4.88 -9.10 -12.11
C THR A 122 4.12 -10.38 -11.76
N ASP A 123 3.01 -10.65 -12.47
CA ASP A 123 2.27 -11.90 -12.28
C ASP A 123 3.12 -13.13 -12.66
N ALA A 124 4.09 -12.96 -13.56
CA ALA A 124 5.04 -14.03 -13.94
C ALA A 124 6.06 -14.32 -12.81
N SER A 125 6.50 -13.32 -12.05
CA SER A 125 7.40 -13.50 -10.90
C SER A 125 6.66 -13.82 -9.59
N ALA A 126 5.38 -13.51 -9.52
CA ALA A 126 4.53 -13.68 -8.34
C ALA A 126 4.61 -15.08 -7.66
N PRO A 127 4.63 -16.22 -8.41
CA PRO A 127 4.69 -17.56 -7.82
C PRO A 127 6.11 -18.02 -7.41
N GLN A 128 7.16 -17.23 -7.68
CA GLN A 128 8.51 -17.58 -7.25
C GLN A 128 8.58 -17.67 -5.72
N MET A 129 9.15 -18.79 -5.21
CA MET A 129 9.20 -19.05 -3.77
C MET A 129 10.42 -18.39 -3.13
N VAL A 130 10.19 -17.78 -1.98
CA VAL A 130 11.24 -17.21 -1.09
C VAL A 130 10.98 -17.62 0.35
N LYS A 131 11.95 -17.43 1.24
CA LYS A 131 11.81 -17.75 2.66
C LYS A 131 11.29 -16.55 3.45
N LEU A 132 10.14 -16.74 4.13
CA LEU A 132 9.61 -15.80 5.11
C LEU A 132 9.40 -16.55 6.44
N PHE A 133 10.10 -16.16 7.49
CA PHE A 133 10.08 -16.83 8.81
C PHE A 133 10.30 -18.36 8.73
N GLY A 134 11.21 -18.79 7.83
CA GLY A 134 11.55 -20.21 7.62
C GLY A 134 10.59 -20.98 6.70
N ASN A 135 9.44 -20.42 6.31
CA ASN A 135 8.48 -21.03 5.41
C ASN A 135 8.71 -20.62 3.97
N ASP A 136 8.39 -21.50 3.02
CA ASP A 136 8.38 -21.19 1.60
C ASP A 136 7.08 -20.44 1.26
N ILE A 137 7.21 -19.19 0.82
CA ILE A 137 6.10 -18.28 0.50
C ILE A 137 6.31 -17.72 -0.91
N PRO A 138 5.27 -17.61 -1.75
CA PRO A 138 5.38 -16.91 -3.02
C PRO A 138 5.77 -15.44 -2.82
N LYS A 139 6.57 -14.86 -3.72
CA LYS A 139 6.95 -13.44 -3.65
C LYS A 139 5.76 -12.49 -3.49
N LEU A 140 4.69 -12.69 -4.26
CA LEU A 140 3.46 -11.91 -4.09
C LEU A 140 2.84 -12.10 -2.70
N GLY A 141 2.97 -13.29 -2.11
CA GLY A 141 2.52 -13.57 -0.74
C GLY A 141 3.29 -12.76 0.30
N VAL A 142 4.60 -12.53 0.10
CA VAL A 142 5.43 -11.69 0.98
C VAL A 142 4.92 -10.23 0.94
N LEU A 143 4.69 -9.67 -0.24
CA LEU A 143 4.15 -8.31 -0.39
C LEU A 143 2.71 -8.19 0.14
N THR A 144 1.91 -9.25 0.00
CA THR A 144 0.57 -9.30 0.60
C THR A 144 0.64 -9.32 2.12
N ALA A 145 1.58 -10.10 2.70
CA ALA A 145 1.82 -10.12 4.13
C ALA A 145 2.28 -8.75 4.67
N ASN A 146 3.11 -8.02 3.92
CA ASN A 146 3.47 -6.65 4.25
C ASN A 146 2.24 -5.73 4.33
N ASN A 147 1.35 -5.77 3.32
CA ASN A 147 0.11 -4.98 3.33
C ASN A 147 -0.81 -5.35 4.51
N MET A 148 -0.90 -6.63 4.85
CA MET A 148 -1.72 -7.10 5.99
C MET A 148 -1.14 -6.60 7.32
N HIS A 149 0.17 -6.69 7.50
CA HIS A 149 0.88 -6.18 8.68
C HIS A 149 0.71 -4.67 8.84
N ASP A 150 0.81 -3.93 7.75
CA ASP A 150 0.59 -2.48 7.74
C ASP A 150 -0.84 -2.12 8.17
N LEU A 151 -1.85 -2.85 7.67
CA LEU A 151 -3.26 -2.63 8.05
C LEU A 151 -3.54 -3.02 9.49
N GLU A 152 -2.92 -4.10 10.01
CA GLU A 152 -3.00 -4.46 11.42
C GLU A 152 -2.53 -3.30 12.32
N HIS A 153 -1.36 -2.76 12.02
CA HIS A 153 -0.82 -1.64 12.80
C HIS A 153 -1.53 -0.32 12.52
N TYR A 154 -2.05 -0.09 11.32
CA TYR A 154 -2.93 1.05 11.09
C TYR A 154 -4.16 1.00 11.99
N GLY A 155 -4.78 -0.17 12.18
CA GLY A 155 -5.88 -0.36 13.14
C GLY A 155 -5.49 0.03 14.57
N ASN A 156 -4.28 -0.32 15.00
CA ASN A 156 -3.74 0.11 16.28
C ASN A 156 -3.59 1.65 16.33
N LEU A 157 -2.94 2.27 15.32
CA LEU A 157 -2.75 3.72 15.25
C LEU A 157 -4.08 4.49 15.28
N VAL A 158 -5.12 3.99 14.60
CA VAL A 158 -6.50 4.56 14.63
C VAL A 158 -7.01 4.66 16.06
N THR A 159 -6.86 3.60 16.84
CA THR A 159 -7.28 3.58 18.26
C THR A 159 -6.52 4.62 19.08
N TYR A 160 -5.21 4.72 18.91
CA TYR A 160 -4.37 5.70 19.62
C TYR A 160 -4.73 7.14 19.23
N MET A 161 -4.95 7.40 17.94
CA MET A 161 -5.39 8.71 17.46
C MET A 161 -6.71 9.13 18.11
N ARG A 162 -7.70 8.25 18.14
CA ARG A 162 -9.01 8.52 18.75
C ARG A 162 -8.91 8.80 20.25
N LEU A 163 -8.08 8.04 20.98
CA LEU A 163 -7.81 8.30 22.40
C LEU A 163 -7.17 9.65 22.66
N LYS A 164 -6.55 10.25 21.64
CA LYS A 164 -5.97 11.59 21.66
C LYS A 164 -6.79 12.65 20.94
N ASN A 165 -8.06 12.35 20.64
CA ASN A 165 -8.99 13.25 19.94
C ASN A 165 -8.49 13.67 18.53
N VAL A 166 -7.64 12.86 17.89
CA VAL A 166 -7.18 13.05 16.52
C VAL A 166 -8.03 12.19 15.59
N VAL A 167 -8.68 12.81 14.60
CA VAL A 167 -9.50 12.09 13.61
C VAL A 167 -8.58 11.30 12.68
N PRO A 168 -8.70 9.96 12.58
CA PRO A 168 -7.89 9.16 11.67
C PRO A 168 -8.18 9.49 10.19
N PRO A 169 -7.20 9.35 9.27
CA PRO A 169 -7.38 9.67 7.85
C PRO A 169 -8.59 8.97 7.20
N THR A 170 -8.83 7.70 7.52
CA THR A 170 -9.96 6.93 6.97
C THR A 170 -11.33 7.38 7.49
N SER A 171 -11.37 8.31 8.43
CA SER A 171 -12.60 8.91 8.98
C SER A 171 -12.77 10.37 8.57
N GLU A 172 -11.90 10.89 7.71
CA GLU A 172 -12.01 12.25 7.19
C GLU A 172 -13.07 12.34 6.08
N PRO A 173 -13.77 13.49 5.95
CA PRO A 173 -14.67 13.72 4.84
C PRO A 173 -13.95 13.56 3.49
N GLY A 174 -14.56 12.84 2.56
CA GLY A 174 -14.01 12.63 1.21
C GLY A 174 -12.90 11.57 1.14
N PHE A 175 -12.61 10.84 2.21
CA PHE A 175 -11.68 9.72 2.13
C PHE A 175 -12.10 8.69 1.08
N GLN A 176 -11.14 8.29 0.25
CA GLN A 176 -11.32 7.25 -0.79
C GLN A 176 -10.32 6.13 -0.47
N PRO A 177 -10.79 4.90 -0.15
CA PRO A 177 -9.88 3.81 0.25
C PRO A 177 -8.95 3.34 -0.87
N MET A 178 -9.41 3.41 -2.11
CA MET A 178 -8.60 3.10 -3.30
C MET A 178 -8.90 4.09 -4.43
N PRO A 179 -7.93 4.31 -5.34
CA PRO A 179 -8.18 5.12 -6.52
C PRO A 179 -9.41 4.59 -7.28
N GLN A 180 -10.35 5.46 -7.59
CA GLN A 180 -11.48 5.09 -8.45
C GLN A 180 -10.99 4.97 -9.90
N PRO A 181 -11.48 3.98 -10.68
CA PRO A 181 -11.14 3.90 -12.09
C PRO A 181 -11.57 5.21 -12.77
N LYS A 182 -10.65 5.80 -13.54
CA LYS A 182 -11.00 6.97 -14.37
C LYS A 182 -12.11 6.54 -15.33
N LYS A 183 -13.25 7.23 -15.24
CA LYS A 183 -14.33 7.08 -16.21
C LYS A 183 -13.90 7.53 -17.59
#